data_73c2805f4d35fd80947777c55b4e78db
#
_entry.id   73c2805f4d35fd80947777c55b4e78db
#
_cell.length_a   1.000
_cell.length_b   1.000
_cell.length_c   1.000
_cell.angle_alpha   90.00
_cell.angle_beta   90.00
_cell.angle_gamma   90.00
#
_symmetry.space_group_name_H-M   'P 1'
#
loop_
_entity.id
_entity.type
_entity.pdbx_description
1 polymer ?
#
loop_
_entity_poly.entity_id
_entity_poly.type
_entity_poly.pdbx_seq_one_letter_code
_entity_poly.pdbx_strand_id
1 'polypeptide(L)'
;MALPIAPQPHRAVFVSDVHLGSRHCHAAELARFLAGLRCERLYLVGDIVDLWWMAKRRASWHHAHNAVVEALHALRRAGTEIIYIPGNHDRAVRRICGLVLPTMQVRRRAIHVTADGRRLLVVHGDDYDGITHFGGLQEKFGDWLYYRILTGNGWLNAMRRRVGLRYWSLSEFLKSKSSAAERYIERFVQAGLDDARRRGLDGIVCGHIHRAGLVQRDGLVYANDGDWVESLTALVEERDGTLRLLSHGGEVLAEIPPRLFLVQEDAMPRAA
;
A
#
# COMPACT_ATOMS: atom_id res chain seq x y z
N MET A 1 0.00 -16.33 36.69
CA MET A 1 -0.71 -15.62 35.61
C MET A 1 0.35 -15.00 34.71
N ALA A 2 0.58 -15.56 33.51
CA ALA A 2 1.54 -14.99 32.56
C ALA A 2 1.00 -13.65 32.08
N LEU A 3 1.83 -12.60 32.14
CA LEU A 3 1.49 -11.29 31.54
C LEU A 3 1.26 -11.51 30.05
N PRO A 4 0.24 -10.87 29.44
CA PRO A 4 0.06 -10.94 28.00
C PRO A 4 1.34 -10.41 27.33
N ILE A 5 1.97 -11.25 26.53
CA ILE A 5 3.13 -10.85 25.73
C ILE A 5 2.63 -9.74 24.79
N ALA A 6 3.18 -8.53 24.93
CA ALA A 6 2.87 -7.44 24.03
C ALA A 6 3.10 -7.91 22.58
N PRO A 7 2.19 -7.60 21.64
CA PRO A 7 2.36 -8.01 20.26
C PRO A 7 3.71 -7.51 19.74
N GLN A 8 4.48 -8.42 19.15
CA GLN A 8 5.80 -8.10 18.61
C GLN A 8 5.63 -7.07 17.48
N PRO A 9 6.52 -6.08 17.38
CA PRO A 9 6.44 -5.10 16.30
C PRO A 9 6.65 -5.79 14.95
N HIS A 10 5.86 -5.39 13.95
CA HIS A 10 6.10 -5.77 12.56
C HIS A 10 7.49 -5.30 12.11
N ARG A 11 8.12 -6.02 11.21
CA ARG A 11 9.41 -5.62 10.64
C ARG A 11 9.22 -4.47 9.65
N ALA A 12 8.22 -4.55 8.78
CA ALA A 12 7.85 -3.48 7.88
C ALA A 12 6.33 -3.39 7.70
N VAL A 13 5.85 -2.18 7.41
CA VAL A 13 4.47 -1.90 7.04
C VAL A 13 4.45 -1.01 5.82
N PHE A 14 3.53 -1.27 4.89
CA PHE A 14 3.35 -0.53 3.64
C PHE A 14 1.92 -0.02 3.56
N VAL A 15 1.79 1.26 3.24
CA VAL A 15 0.53 1.98 3.13
C VAL A 15 0.61 2.91 1.93
N SER A 16 -0.39 2.89 1.05
CA SER A 16 -0.48 3.78 -0.11
C SER A 16 -1.87 4.39 -0.26
N ASP A 17 -2.03 5.24 -1.26
CA ASP A 17 -3.32 5.73 -1.77
C ASP A 17 -4.23 6.24 -0.65
N VAL A 18 -3.67 7.07 0.22
CA VAL A 18 -4.34 7.67 1.38
C VAL A 18 -5.17 8.89 0.96
N HIS A 19 -4.64 9.69 0.04
CA HIS A 19 -5.26 10.90 -0.49
C HIS A 19 -5.69 11.89 0.60
N LEU A 20 -4.79 12.19 1.56
CA LEU A 20 -5.03 13.24 2.56
C LEU A 20 -5.35 14.56 1.87
N GLY A 21 -6.42 15.21 2.29
CA GLY A 21 -6.97 16.41 1.65
C GLY A 21 -8.14 16.11 0.71
N SER A 22 -8.40 14.85 0.40
CA SER A 22 -9.62 14.40 -0.28
C SER A 22 -10.74 14.11 0.72
N ARG A 23 -11.99 14.41 0.35
CA ARG A 23 -13.19 14.06 1.12
C ARG A 23 -13.43 12.55 1.22
N HIS A 24 -12.81 11.77 0.38
CA HIS A 24 -12.96 10.31 0.29
C HIS A 24 -11.94 9.55 1.14
N CYS A 25 -10.94 10.26 1.67
CA CYS A 25 -9.95 9.68 2.56
C CYS A 25 -10.58 9.24 3.89
N HIS A 26 -10.35 8.00 4.27
CA HIS A 26 -10.71 7.46 5.57
C HIS A 26 -9.64 7.77 6.64
N ALA A 27 -9.34 9.06 6.81
CA ALA A 27 -8.25 9.54 7.66
C ALA A 27 -8.40 9.13 9.13
N ALA A 28 -9.64 9.05 9.66
CA ALA A 28 -9.87 8.64 11.04
C ALA A 28 -9.54 7.15 11.27
N GLU A 29 -9.86 6.30 10.30
CA GLU A 29 -9.53 4.88 10.30
C GLU A 29 -8.02 4.67 10.22
N LEU A 30 -7.35 5.39 9.30
CA LEU A 30 -5.89 5.35 9.18
C LEU A 30 -5.20 5.83 10.45
N ALA A 31 -5.65 6.94 11.03
CA ALA A 31 -5.07 7.46 12.28
C ALA A 31 -5.15 6.44 13.42
N ARG A 32 -6.29 5.72 13.54
CA ARG A 32 -6.45 4.65 14.53
C ARG A 32 -5.54 3.46 14.25
N PHE A 33 -5.42 3.05 13.00
CA PHE A 33 -4.51 1.99 12.59
C PHE A 33 -3.06 2.35 12.93
N LEU A 34 -2.59 3.54 12.54
CA LEU A 34 -1.23 4.01 12.81
C LEU A 34 -0.96 4.19 14.31
N ALA A 35 -1.94 4.64 15.11
CA ALA A 35 -1.79 4.79 16.54
C ALA A 35 -1.58 3.44 17.28
N GLY A 36 -2.20 2.38 16.78
CA GLY A 36 -2.00 1.01 17.28
C GLY A 36 -0.77 0.29 16.74
N LEU A 37 -0.12 0.87 15.72
CA LEU A 37 0.97 0.23 15.00
C LEU A 37 2.27 0.23 15.81
N ARG A 38 3.04 -0.87 15.67
CA ARG A 38 4.42 -0.99 16.10
C ARG A 38 5.20 -1.64 14.96
N CYS A 39 6.17 -0.93 14.39
CA CYS A 39 7.00 -1.45 13.30
C CYS A 39 8.39 -0.83 13.28
N GLU A 40 9.35 -1.53 12.71
CA GLU A 40 10.70 -1.01 12.51
C GLU A 40 10.72 -0.01 11.33
N ARG A 41 10.00 -0.32 10.24
CA ARG A 41 9.88 0.51 9.05
C ARG A 41 8.43 0.73 8.63
N LEU A 42 8.14 1.94 8.22
CA LEU A 42 6.88 2.30 7.56
C LEU A 42 7.18 2.88 6.18
N TYR A 43 6.68 2.23 5.14
CA TYR A 43 6.71 2.73 3.78
C TYR A 43 5.38 3.43 3.46
N LEU A 44 5.46 4.68 3.07
CA LEU A 44 4.36 5.47 2.52
C LEU A 44 4.51 5.42 0.99
N VAL A 45 3.72 4.54 0.33
CA VAL A 45 3.97 4.08 -1.05
C VAL A 45 3.14 4.89 -2.06
N GLY A 46 3.20 6.21 -1.96
CA GLY A 46 2.61 7.15 -2.91
C GLY A 46 1.17 7.52 -2.64
N ASP A 47 0.78 8.66 -3.21
CA ASP A 47 -0.54 9.24 -3.12
C ASP A 47 -1.01 9.41 -1.66
N ILE A 48 -0.06 9.80 -0.80
CA ILE A 48 -0.32 10.03 0.63
C ILE A 48 -1.05 11.34 0.83
N VAL A 49 -0.61 12.40 0.14
CA VAL A 49 -1.27 13.70 0.17
C VAL A 49 -1.78 14.03 -1.24
N ASP A 50 -3.08 14.33 -1.36
CA ASP A 50 -3.67 14.68 -2.64
C ASP A 50 -3.37 16.14 -3.03
N LEU A 51 -2.10 16.41 -3.35
CA LEU A 51 -1.64 17.74 -3.76
C LEU A 51 -2.31 18.20 -5.05
N TRP A 52 -2.65 17.26 -5.93
CA TRP A 52 -3.35 17.57 -7.17
C TRP A 52 -4.76 18.10 -6.92
N TRP A 53 -5.51 17.52 -5.97
CA TRP A 53 -6.83 17.97 -5.57
C TRP A 53 -6.78 19.28 -4.80
N MET A 54 -5.78 19.41 -3.92
CA MET A 54 -5.52 20.61 -3.14
C MET A 54 -5.22 21.82 -4.04
N ALA A 55 -4.42 21.64 -5.10
CA ALA A 55 -4.11 22.68 -6.07
C ALA A 55 -5.35 23.22 -6.80
N LYS A 56 -6.42 22.43 -6.93
CA LYS A 56 -7.70 22.82 -7.51
C LYS A 56 -8.64 23.54 -6.54
N ARG A 57 -8.15 23.93 -5.34
CA ARG A 57 -8.95 24.54 -4.25
C ARG A 57 -10.16 23.71 -3.83
N ARG A 58 -10.08 22.39 -3.91
CA ARG A 58 -11.12 21.43 -3.53
C ARG A 58 -10.72 20.61 -2.30
N ALA A 59 -9.64 21.01 -1.62
CA ALA A 59 -9.16 20.37 -0.42
C ALA A 59 -10.20 20.38 0.69
N SER A 60 -10.29 19.26 1.39
CA SER A 60 -11.07 19.10 2.60
C SER A 60 -10.13 18.62 3.70
N TRP A 61 -9.50 19.57 4.40
CA TRP A 61 -8.57 19.24 5.47
C TRP A 61 -9.23 19.47 6.84
N HIS A 62 -9.34 18.41 7.63
CA HIS A 62 -9.99 18.44 8.96
C HIS A 62 -9.12 17.74 10.00
N HIS A 63 -9.57 17.76 11.26
CA HIS A 63 -8.85 17.21 12.40
C HIS A 63 -8.38 15.77 12.22
N ALA A 64 -9.14 14.92 11.51
CA ALA A 64 -8.75 13.54 11.26
C ALA A 64 -7.47 13.45 10.39
N HIS A 65 -7.25 14.39 9.46
CA HIS A 65 -6.00 14.46 8.68
C HIS A 65 -4.82 14.85 9.57
N ASN A 66 -5.03 15.79 10.52
CA ASN A 66 -4.02 16.12 11.52
C ASN A 66 -3.66 14.92 12.39
N ALA A 67 -4.67 14.14 12.80
CA ALA A 67 -4.43 12.93 13.59
C ALA A 67 -3.54 11.89 12.87
N VAL A 68 -3.65 11.77 11.54
CA VAL A 68 -2.72 10.94 10.74
C VAL A 68 -1.29 11.48 10.83
N VAL A 69 -1.11 12.80 10.64
CA VAL A 69 0.22 13.43 10.74
C VAL A 69 0.81 13.24 12.13
N GLU A 70 0.01 13.45 13.19
CA GLU A 70 0.42 13.24 14.58
C GLU A 70 0.83 11.77 14.85
N ALA A 71 0.08 10.80 14.31
CA ALA A 71 0.40 9.39 14.43
C ALA A 71 1.73 9.05 13.73
N LEU A 72 2.00 9.60 12.55
CA LEU A 72 3.28 9.44 11.86
C LEU A 72 4.44 10.04 12.69
N HIS A 73 4.25 11.21 13.26
CA HIS A 73 5.25 11.81 14.18
C HIS A 73 5.47 10.95 15.43
N ALA A 74 4.41 10.35 15.99
CA ALA A 74 4.52 9.47 17.15
C ALA A 74 5.32 8.20 16.81
N LEU A 75 5.05 7.56 15.66
CA LEU A 75 5.82 6.41 15.17
C LEU A 75 7.30 6.77 14.99
N ARG A 76 7.58 7.93 14.39
CA ARG A 76 8.97 8.38 14.20
C ARG A 76 9.68 8.57 15.55
N ARG A 77 9.03 9.19 16.54
CA ARG A 77 9.57 9.34 17.90
C ARG A 77 9.78 8.02 18.62
N ALA A 78 8.95 7.01 18.31
CA ALA A 78 9.10 5.65 18.82
C ALA A 78 10.23 4.85 18.14
N GLY A 79 10.95 5.44 17.17
CA GLY A 79 12.09 4.83 16.48
C GLY A 79 11.77 4.23 15.12
N THR A 80 10.53 4.27 14.66
CA THR A 80 10.15 3.78 13.32
C THR A 80 10.86 4.57 12.22
N GLU A 81 11.53 3.90 11.29
CA GLU A 81 12.05 4.51 10.07
C GLU A 81 10.90 4.74 9.09
N ILE A 82 10.66 5.99 8.67
CA ILE A 82 9.60 6.31 7.69
C ILE A 82 10.23 6.62 6.35
N ILE A 83 9.79 5.91 5.31
CA ILE A 83 10.24 6.06 3.92
C ILE A 83 9.05 6.48 3.07
N TYR A 84 9.13 7.66 2.46
CA TYR A 84 8.10 8.20 1.59
C TYR A 84 8.49 8.03 0.13
N ILE A 85 7.64 7.36 -0.65
CA ILE A 85 7.77 7.17 -2.10
C ILE A 85 6.62 7.94 -2.76
N PRO A 86 6.87 9.04 -3.48
CA PRO A 86 5.79 9.85 -4.06
C PRO A 86 5.09 9.17 -5.23
N GLY A 87 3.77 9.27 -5.28
CA GLY A 87 2.92 8.85 -6.39
C GLY A 87 2.66 9.96 -7.42
N ASN A 88 1.56 9.82 -8.17
CA ASN A 88 1.15 10.80 -9.17
C ASN A 88 0.35 11.97 -8.57
N HIS A 89 -0.43 11.77 -7.50
CA HIS A 89 -1.18 12.85 -6.83
C HIS A 89 -0.28 13.75 -5.98
N ASP A 90 0.81 13.22 -5.45
CA ASP A 90 1.84 13.96 -4.72
C ASP A 90 3.15 14.09 -5.50
N ARG A 91 3.08 14.07 -6.83
CA ARG A 91 4.22 14.14 -7.76
C ARG A 91 5.19 15.30 -7.49
N ALA A 92 4.71 16.41 -6.94
CA ALA A 92 5.56 17.55 -6.58
C ALA A 92 6.65 17.18 -5.56
N VAL A 93 6.38 16.19 -4.68
CA VAL A 93 7.34 15.67 -3.70
C VAL A 93 8.52 14.96 -4.37
N ARG A 94 8.39 14.51 -5.62
CA ARG A 94 9.49 13.90 -6.38
C ARG A 94 10.69 14.83 -6.57
N ARG A 95 10.48 16.15 -6.48
CA ARG A 95 11.56 17.16 -6.57
C ARG A 95 12.53 17.11 -5.40
N ILE A 96 12.11 16.55 -4.27
CA ILE A 96 12.92 16.42 -3.06
C ILE A 96 13.34 14.96 -2.78
N CYS A 97 13.19 14.05 -3.75
CA CYS A 97 13.72 12.70 -3.63
C CYS A 97 15.24 12.72 -3.42
N GLY A 98 15.70 11.90 -2.50
CA GLY A 98 17.09 11.86 -2.05
C GLY A 98 17.32 12.61 -0.73
N LEU A 99 16.37 13.47 -0.29
CA LEU A 99 16.49 14.14 1.00
C LEU A 99 16.11 13.20 2.16
N VAL A 100 16.87 13.36 3.23
CA VAL A 100 16.55 12.79 4.55
C VAL A 100 16.06 13.93 5.42
N LEU A 101 14.75 13.97 5.63
CA LEU A 101 14.10 14.94 6.50
C LEU A 101 14.11 14.42 7.96
N PRO A 102 13.93 15.27 8.97
CA PRO A 102 13.89 14.82 10.37
C PRO A 102 12.83 13.77 10.65
N THR A 103 11.74 13.77 9.87
CA THR A 103 10.59 12.88 10.06
C THR A 103 10.61 11.68 9.13
N MET A 104 11.19 11.78 7.92
CA MET A 104 11.14 10.73 6.91
C MET A 104 12.23 10.86 5.86
N GLN A 105 12.52 9.78 5.16
CA GLN A 105 13.37 9.77 3.96
C GLN A 105 12.47 9.80 2.72
N VAL A 106 12.75 10.71 1.77
CA VAL A 106 12.00 10.77 0.51
C VAL A 106 12.80 10.07 -0.59
N ARG A 107 12.24 9.04 -1.19
CA ARG A 107 12.90 8.21 -2.23
C ARG A 107 11.98 8.01 -3.42
N ARG A 108 12.52 8.00 -4.64
CA ARG A 108 11.75 7.67 -5.85
C ARG A 108 11.26 6.21 -5.84
N ARG A 109 12.08 5.33 -5.29
CA ARG A 109 11.86 3.90 -5.10
C ARG A 109 12.74 3.39 -3.97
N ALA A 110 12.41 2.23 -3.42
CA ALA A 110 13.25 1.54 -2.46
C ALA A 110 13.39 0.06 -2.83
N ILE A 111 14.39 -0.61 -2.26
CA ILE A 111 14.45 -2.07 -2.22
C ILE A 111 14.29 -2.44 -0.76
N HIS A 112 13.25 -3.20 -0.46
CA HIS A 112 13.03 -3.76 0.86
C HIS A 112 13.58 -5.18 0.90
N VAL A 113 14.41 -5.47 1.90
CA VAL A 113 14.94 -6.82 2.14
C VAL A 113 14.19 -7.42 3.31
N THR A 114 13.41 -8.44 3.05
CA THR A 114 12.65 -9.17 4.06
C THR A 114 13.56 -9.98 4.98
N ALA A 115 13.04 -10.44 6.12
CA ALA A 115 13.80 -11.27 7.08
C ALA A 115 14.29 -12.58 6.46
N ASP A 116 13.52 -13.14 5.54
CA ASP A 116 13.87 -14.34 4.77
C ASP A 116 14.70 -14.05 3.50
N GLY A 117 15.29 -12.85 3.39
CA GLY A 117 16.22 -12.47 2.34
C GLY A 117 15.60 -12.12 0.98
N ARG A 118 14.27 -12.18 0.81
CA ARG A 118 13.62 -11.69 -0.44
C ARG A 118 13.86 -10.19 -0.61
N ARG A 119 14.19 -9.77 -1.81
CA ARG A 119 14.44 -8.38 -2.19
C ARG A 119 13.25 -7.86 -2.99
N LEU A 120 12.42 -7.01 -2.40
CA LEU A 120 11.21 -6.49 -3.00
C LEU A 120 11.41 -5.06 -3.49
N LEU A 121 11.05 -4.77 -4.74
CA LEU A 121 10.99 -3.41 -5.27
C LEU A 121 9.78 -2.70 -4.64
N VAL A 122 10.00 -1.53 -4.03
CA VAL A 122 8.92 -0.70 -3.50
C VAL A 122 8.80 0.55 -4.36
N VAL A 123 7.66 0.70 -5.04
CA VAL A 123 7.32 1.83 -5.93
C VAL A 123 5.83 2.11 -5.83
N HIS A 124 5.39 3.33 -6.18
CA HIS A 124 3.95 3.58 -6.23
C HIS A 124 3.25 2.79 -7.33
N GLY A 125 3.78 2.80 -8.55
CA GLY A 125 3.24 2.01 -9.67
C GLY A 125 2.74 2.84 -10.85
N ASP A 126 2.56 4.14 -10.71
CA ASP A 126 2.09 5.03 -11.77
C ASP A 126 2.98 5.08 -13.02
N ASP A 127 4.25 4.70 -12.90
CA ASP A 127 5.17 4.57 -14.05
C ASP A 127 4.74 3.43 -15.00
N TYR A 128 3.89 2.48 -14.55
CA TYR A 128 3.39 1.37 -15.37
C TYR A 128 2.19 1.75 -16.25
N ASP A 129 1.52 2.87 -15.99
CA ASP A 129 0.38 3.34 -16.77
C ASP A 129 0.72 3.51 -18.26
N GLY A 130 1.91 4.01 -18.58
CA GLY A 130 2.37 4.14 -19.96
C GLY A 130 2.44 2.83 -20.75
N ILE A 131 2.51 1.69 -20.06
CA ILE A 131 2.54 0.34 -20.66
C ILE A 131 1.13 -0.23 -20.77
N THR A 132 0.22 0.22 -19.90
CA THR A 132 -1.12 -0.35 -19.72
C THR A 132 -2.23 0.45 -20.43
N HIS A 133 -1.99 1.73 -20.76
CA HIS A 133 -3.00 2.65 -21.29
C HIS A 133 -3.05 2.79 -22.81
N PHE A 134 -4.28 2.90 -23.32
CA PHE A 134 -4.62 3.38 -24.64
C PHE A 134 -5.10 4.84 -24.57
N GLY A 135 -4.20 5.82 -24.67
CA GLY A 135 -4.49 7.22 -25.04
C GLY A 135 -5.11 8.12 -23.97
N GLY A 136 -4.51 9.30 -23.77
CA GLY A 136 -4.70 10.27 -22.66
C GLY A 136 -6.07 10.99 -22.52
N LEU A 137 -7.06 10.80 -23.39
CA LEU A 137 -8.42 11.33 -23.21
C LEU A 137 -9.29 10.40 -22.37
N GLN A 138 -9.02 9.09 -22.41
CA GLN A 138 -9.74 8.09 -21.63
C GLN A 138 -9.35 8.13 -20.15
N GLU A 139 -8.11 8.55 -19.84
CA GLU A 139 -7.57 8.69 -18.49
C GLU A 139 -8.35 9.75 -17.69
N LYS A 140 -8.50 10.99 -18.24
CA LYS A 140 -9.27 12.07 -17.59
C LYS A 140 -10.74 11.72 -17.41
N PHE A 141 -11.33 10.97 -18.33
CA PHE A 141 -12.69 10.49 -18.21
C PHE A 141 -12.80 9.36 -17.17
N GLY A 142 -11.81 8.46 -17.13
CA GLY A 142 -11.70 7.40 -16.13
C GLY A 142 -11.62 7.97 -14.71
N ASP A 143 -10.74 8.93 -14.47
CA ASP A 143 -10.60 9.62 -13.18
C ASP A 143 -11.91 10.33 -12.78
N TRP A 144 -12.53 11.06 -13.71
CA TRP A 144 -13.79 11.72 -13.44
C TRP A 144 -14.92 10.73 -13.10
N LEU A 145 -15.03 9.64 -13.86
CA LEU A 145 -16.01 8.58 -13.60
C LEU A 145 -15.74 7.91 -12.26
N TYR A 146 -14.50 7.60 -11.95
CA TYR A 146 -14.09 7.00 -10.70
C TYR A 146 -14.49 7.88 -9.49
N TYR A 147 -14.18 9.19 -9.51
CA TYR A 147 -14.62 10.11 -8.46
C TYR A 147 -16.15 10.22 -8.34
N ARG A 148 -16.89 10.09 -9.45
CA ARG A 148 -18.36 10.06 -9.41
C ARG A 148 -18.88 8.78 -8.78
N ILE A 149 -18.25 7.64 -9.07
CA ILE A 149 -18.57 6.34 -8.47
C ILE A 149 -18.27 6.38 -6.96
N LEU A 150 -17.12 6.90 -6.55
CA LEU A 150 -16.78 7.06 -5.12
C LEU A 150 -17.79 7.93 -4.38
N THR A 151 -18.23 9.02 -4.98
CA THR A 151 -19.24 9.90 -4.39
C THR A 151 -20.58 9.16 -4.22
N GLY A 152 -21.00 8.40 -5.23
CA GLY A 152 -22.19 7.54 -5.19
C GLY A 152 -22.06 6.42 -4.16
N ASN A 153 -20.89 5.81 -4.06
CA ASN A 153 -20.58 4.79 -3.08
C ASN A 153 -20.65 5.30 -1.64
N GLY A 154 -20.15 6.52 -1.38
CA GLY A 154 -20.25 7.17 -0.09
C GLY A 154 -21.71 7.38 0.36
N TRP A 155 -22.57 7.84 -0.55
CA TRP A 155 -23.99 8.00 -0.29
C TRP A 155 -24.71 6.65 -0.05
N LEU A 156 -24.44 5.66 -0.90
CA LEU A 156 -24.97 4.30 -0.77
C LEU A 156 -24.60 3.69 0.60
N ASN A 157 -23.33 3.80 1.00
CA ASN A 157 -22.88 3.26 2.27
C ASN A 157 -23.40 4.05 3.48
N ALA A 158 -23.64 5.34 3.34
CA ALA A 158 -24.34 6.11 4.38
C ALA A 158 -25.76 5.60 4.60
N MET A 159 -26.49 5.27 3.53
CA MET A 159 -27.81 4.63 3.63
C MET A 159 -27.71 3.21 4.20
N ARG A 160 -26.77 2.41 3.73
CA ARG A 160 -26.53 1.05 4.22
C ARG A 160 -26.25 1.02 5.73
N ARG A 161 -25.42 1.93 6.25
CA ARG A 161 -25.18 2.08 7.70
C ARG A 161 -26.43 2.39 8.50
N ARG A 162 -27.34 3.23 7.96
CA ARG A 162 -28.60 3.57 8.64
C ARG A 162 -29.52 2.37 8.85
N VAL A 163 -29.41 1.35 7.99
CA VAL A 163 -30.18 0.10 8.09
C VAL A 163 -29.34 -1.08 8.62
N GLY A 164 -28.19 -0.79 9.23
CA GLY A 164 -27.35 -1.81 9.88
C GLY A 164 -26.59 -2.73 8.94
N LEU A 165 -26.50 -2.40 7.65
CA LEU A 165 -25.76 -3.21 6.67
C LEU A 165 -24.28 -2.87 6.68
N ARG A 166 -23.43 -3.88 6.47
CA ARG A 166 -21.96 -3.72 6.33
C ARG A 166 -21.61 -2.87 5.11
N TYR A 167 -20.42 -2.26 5.15
CA TYR A 167 -19.83 -1.55 4.02
C TYR A 167 -19.79 -2.45 2.77
N TRP A 168 -20.07 -1.86 1.60
CA TRP A 168 -20.00 -2.54 0.30
C TRP A 168 -19.48 -1.57 -0.74
N SER A 169 -18.47 -1.98 -1.51
CA SER A 169 -17.87 -1.14 -2.55
C SER A 169 -18.54 -1.35 -3.89
N LEU A 170 -19.24 -0.31 -4.35
CA LEU A 170 -19.84 -0.27 -5.70
C LEU A 170 -18.75 -0.26 -6.78
N SER A 171 -17.63 0.44 -6.54
CA SER A 171 -16.54 0.53 -7.51
C SER A 171 -15.84 -0.82 -7.68
N GLU A 172 -15.60 -1.55 -6.60
CA GLU A 172 -15.03 -2.89 -6.66
C GLU A 172 -15.97 -3.87 -7.39
N PHE A 173 -17.27 -3.80 -7.12
CA PHE A 173 -18.28 -4.58 -7.85
C PHE A 173 -18.26 -4.27 -9.35
N LEU A 174 -18.20 -2.99 -9.73
CA LEU A 174 -18.14 -2.59 -11.16
C LEU A 174 -16.82 -3.02 -11.82
N LYS A 175 -15.70 -2.88 -11.11
CA LYS A 175 -14.38 -3.38 -11.57
C LYS A 175 -14.42 -4.89 -11.81
N SER A 176 -15.01 -5.67 -10.89
CA SER A 176 -15.10 -7.13 -11.01
C SER A 176 -16.03 -7.63 -12.13
N LYS A 177 -16.88 -6.76 -12.67
CA LYS A 177 -17.77 -7.09 -13.81
C LYS A 177 -17.24 -6.58 -15.15
N SER A 178 -16.15 -5.81 -15.16
CA SER A 178 -15.58 -5.24 -16.37
C SER A 178 -14.37 -6.03 -16.83
N SER A 179 -14.51 -6.77 -17.94
CA SER A 179 -13.38 -7.49 -18.57
C SER A 179 -12.23 -6.55 -19.01
N ALA A 180 -12.51 -5.27 -19.24
CA ALA A 180 -11.49 -4.27 -19.53
C ALA A 180 -10.68 -3.90 -18.29
N ALA A 181 -11.34 -3.73 -17.15
CA ALA A 181 -10.68 -3.45 -15.87
C ALA A 181 -9.83 -4.66 -15.43
N GLU A 182 -10.32 -5.88 -15.58
CA GLU A 182 -9.54 -7.08 -15.27
C GLU A 182 -8.28 -7.19 -16.14
N ARG A 183 -8.41 -6.94 -17.45
CA ARG A 183 -7.24 -6.91 -18.35
C ARG A 183 -6.24 -5.81 -18.01
N TYR A 184 -6.72 -4.64 -17.59
CA TYR A 184 -5.84 -3.57 -17.12
C TYR A 184 -5.06 -4.00 -15.87
N ILE A 185 -5.76 -4.53 -14.85
CA ILE A 185 -5.15 -5.03 -13.62
C ILE A 185 -4.11 -6.11 -13.94
N GLU A 186 -4.44 -7.08 -14.79
CA GLU A 186 -3.52 -8.16 -15.15
C GLU A 186 -2.26 -7.62 -15.86
N ARG A 187 -2.40 -6.67 -16.78
CA ARG A 187 -1.26 -6.00 -17.43
C ARG A 187 -0.40 -5.23 -16.43
N PHE A 188 -1.03 -4.55 -15.47
CA PHE A 188 -0.34 -3.82 -14.41
C PHE A 188 0.48 -4.77 -13.53
N VAL A 189 -0.12 -5.87 -13.08
CA VAL A 189 0.55 -6.93 -12.32
C VAL A 189 1.76 -7.46 -13.09
N GLN A 190 1.54 -7.80 -14.37
CA GLN A 190 2.62 -8.33 -15.22
C GLN A 190 3.74 -7.31 -15.42
N ALA A 191 3.43 -6.04 -15.67
CA ALA A 191 4.42 -4.98 -15.83
C ALA A 191 5.28 -4.81 -14.56
N GLY A 192 4.66 -4.85 -13.38
CA GLY A 192 5.36 -4.79 -12.09
C GLY A 192 6.27 -5.97 -11.85
N LEU A 193 5.79 -7.19 -12.12
CA LEU A 193 6.60 -8.42 -11.99
C LEU A 193 7.77 -8.43 -12.99
N ASP A 194 7.55 -7.97 -14.22
CA ASP A 194 8.61 -7.88 -15.23
C ASP A 194 9.66 -6.83 -14.86
N ASP A 195 9.28 -5.72 -14.20
CA ASP A 195 10.24 -4.74 -13.70
C ASP A 195 11.09 -5.33 -12.56
N ALA A 196 10.48 -6.06 -11.62
CA ALA A 196 11.20 -6.77 -10.58
C ALA A 196 12.18 -7.81 -11.17
N ARG A 197 11.72 -8.61 -12.14
CA ARG A 197 12.54 -9.63 -12.83
C ARG A 197 13.73 -9.02 -13.55
N ARG A 198 13.54 -7.92 -14.32
CA ARG A 198 14.62 -7.20 -15.00
C ARG A 198 15.69 -6.68 -14.06
N ARG A 199 15.32 -6.37 -12.81
CA ARG A 199 16.22 -5.89 -11.75
C ARG A 199 16.87 -7.01 -10.94
N GLY A 200 16.56 -8.27 -11.21
CA GLY A 200 17.02 -9.42 -10.40
C GLY A 200 16.47 -9.38 -8.98
N LEU A 201 15.22 -8.93 -8.80
CA LEU A 201 14.53 -8.85 -7.52
C LEU A 201 13.49 -9.96 -7.39
N ASP A 202 13.11 -10.28 -6.16
CA ASP A 202 12.20 -11.37 -5.83
C ASP A 202 10.71 -10.96 -5.86
N GLY A 203 10.42 -9.69 -6.16
CA GLY A 203 9.06 -9.21 -6.25
C GLY A 203 8.92 -7.70 -6.16
N ILE A 204 7.67 -7.26 -6.05
CA ILE A 204 7.28 -5.86 -6.01
C ILE A 204 6.22 -5.60 -4.93
N VAL A 205 6.31 -4.45 -4.29
CA VAL A 205 5.25 -3.84 -3.46
C VAL A 205 4.84 -2.53 -4.11
N CYS A 206 3.54 -2.35 -4.35
CA CYS A 206 2.99 -1.14 -4.99
C CYS A 206 1.59 -0.82 -4.48
N GLY A 207 1.05 0.34 -4.88
CA GLY A 207 -0.32 0.82 -4.73
C GLY A 207 -0.95 1.15 -6.07
N HIS A 208 -1.44 2.40 -6.22
CA HIS A 208 -1.89 3.08 -7.43
C HIS A 208 -3.22 2.60 -8.03
N ILE A 209 -3.41 1.30 -8.23
CA ILE A 209 -4.63 0.78 -8.87
C ILE A 209 -5.80 0.59 -7.91
N HIS A 210 -5.63 0.92 -6.62
CA HIS A 210 -6.64 0.77 -5.57
C HIS A 210 -7.24 -0.64 -5.57
N ARG A 211 -6.37 -1.65 -5.67
CA ARG A 211 -6.78 -3.05 -5.62
C ARG A 211 -5.80 -3.85 -4.80
N ALA A 212 -6.15 -4.02 -3.55
CA ALA A 212 -5.39 -4.83 -2.61
C ALA A 212 -5.19 -6.25 -3.14
N GLY A 213 -3.97 -6.77 -3.03
CA GLY A 213 -3.66 -8.12 -3.47
C GLY A 213 -2.27 -8.58 -3.06
N LEU A 214 -2.15 -9.84 -2.72
CA LEU A 214 -0.90 -10.47 -2.33
C LEU A 214 -0.86 -11.86 -2.94
N VAL A 215 -0.02 -12.04 -3.97
CA VAL A 215 0.09 -13.29 -4.72
C VAL A 215 1.55 -13.60 -5.06
N GLN A 216 1.84 -14.88 -5.27
CA GLN A 216 3.11 -15.34 -5.80
C GLN A 216 2.90 -15.92 -7.19
N ARG A 217 3.66 -15.44 -8.19
CA ARG A 217 3.60 -15.92 -9.58
C ARG A 217 5.02 -16.14 -10.08
N ASP A 218 5.29 -17.31 -10.65
CA ASP A 218 6.60 -17.68 -11.20
C ASP A 218 7.78 -17.39 -10.26
N GLY A 219 7.58 -17.66 -8.96
CA GLY A 219 8.57 -17.43 -7.93
C GLY A 219 8.72 -15.99 -7.46
N LEU A 220 8.03 -15.02 -8.08
CA LEU A 220 8.05 -13.61 -7.71
C LEU A 220 6.83 -13.24 -6.87
N VAL A 221 7.04 -12.36 -5.88
CA VAL A 221 5.96 -11.78 -5.06
C VAL A 221 5.40 -10.55 -5.76
N TYR A 222 4.10 -10.51 -5.97
CA TYR A 222 3.34 -9.29 -6.24
C TYR A 222 2.53 -8.93 -5.01
N ALA A 223 2.73 -7.73 -4.49
CA ALA A 223 1.96 -7.19 -3.38
C ALA A 223 1.45 -5.79 -3.74
N ASN A 224 0.14 -5.59 -3.63
CA ASN A 224 -0.49 -4.28 -3.65
C ASN A 224 -1.14 -4.05 -2.29
N ASP A 225 -0.71 -3.02 -1.58
CA ASP A 225 -1.15 -2.74 -0.22
C ASP A 225 -2.57 -2.15 -0.14
N GLY A 226 -3.18 -1.87 -1.31
CA GLY A 226 -4.54 -1.37 -1.43
C GLY A 226 -4.62 0.14 -1.33
N ASP A 227 -5.58 0.65 -0.55
CA ASP A 227 -5.84 2.08 -0.43
C ASP A 227 -6.58 2.41 0.89
N TRP A 228 -6.66 3.71 1.24
CA TRP A 228 -7.40 4.22 2.39
C TRP A 228 -8.61 5.08 1.98
N VAL A 229 -9.16 4.76 0.80
CA VAL A 229 -10.38 5.35 0.23
C VAL A 229 -11.50 4.31 0.18
N GLU A 230 -11.18 3.05 -0.15
CA GLU A 230 -12.15 1.98 -0.35
C GLU A 230 -11.79 0.70 0.41
N SER A 231 -10.58 0.15 0.20
CA SER A 231 -10.19 -1.16 0.73
C SER A 231 -9.77 -1.11 2.20
N LEU A 232 -9.19 -0.01 2.66
CA LEU A 232 -8.68 0.23 4.01
C LEU A 232 -7.73 -0.90 4.45
N THR A 233 -6.72 -1.15 3.64
CA THR A 233 -5.77 -2.24 3.82
C THR A 233 -4.34 -1.74 3.97
N ALA A 234 -3.48 -2.59 4.52
CA ALA A 234 -2.04 -2.40 4.60
C ALA A 234 -1.33 -3.73 4.39
N LEU A 235 -0.15 -3.70 3.77
CA LEU A 235 0.73 -4.85 3.74
C LEU A 235 1.68 -4.79 4.95
N VAL A 236 1.89 -5.90 5.63
CA VAL A 236 2.85 -6.02 6.71
C VAL A 236 3.84 -7.14 6.47
N GLU A 237 5.05 -6.97 6.94
CA GLU A 237 6.06 -8.02 7.08
C GLU A 237 6.25 -8.36 8.55
N GLU A 238 6.11 -9.62 8.89
CA GLU A 238 6.39 -10.15 10.22
C GLU A 238 7.89 -10.39 10.41
N ARG A 239 8.29 -10.70 11.65
CA ARG A 239 9.69 -10.90 12.01
C ARG A 239 10.36 -12.10 11.34
N ASP A 240 9.58 -13.09 10.95
CA ASP A 240 10.05 -14.28 10.23
C ASP A 240 10.12 -14.09 8.70
N GLY A 241 9.66 -12.94 8.20
CA GLY A 241 9.57 -12.66 6.77
C GLY A 241 8.21 -12.99 6.15
N THR A 242 7.25 -13.52 6.92
CA THR A 242 5.86 -13.68 6.44
C THR A 242 5.30 -12.34 6.00
N LEU A 243 4.72 -12.29 4.81
CA LEU A 243 4.00 -11.13 4.30
C LEU A 243 2.51 -11.34 4.50
N ARG A 244 1.81 -10.35 5.07
CA ARG A 244 0.36 -10.38 5.27
C ARG A 244 -0.30 -9.11 4.74
N LEU A 245 -1.38 -9.28 4.03
CA LEU A 245 -2.30 -8.20 3.70
C LEU A 245 -3.35 -8.13 4.81
N LEU A 246 -3.43 -7.00 5.49
CA LEU A 246 -4.34 -6.79 6.62
C LEU A 246 -5.43 -5.78 6.27
N SER A 247 -6.65 -6.01 6.76
CA SER A 247 -7.66 -4.95 6.85
C SER A 247 -7.31 -3.96 7.97
N HIS A 248 -7.90 -2.77 7.96
CA HIS A 248 -7.74 -1.77 9.04
C HIS A 248 -8.18 -2.29 10.42
N GLY A 249 -8.99 -3.33 10.47
CA GLY A 249 -9.40 -4.03 11.70
C GLY A 249 -8.44 -5.12 12.17
N GLY A 250 -7.34 -5.36 11.43
CA GLY A 250 -6.34 -6.39 11.76
C GLY A 250 -6.67 -7.80 11.25
N GLU A 251 -7.72 -7.96 10.43
CA GLU A 251 -8.04 -9.25 9.81
C GLU A 251 -7.04 -9.56 8.70
N VAL A 252 -6.51 -10.78 8.66
CA VAL A 252 -5.61 -11.27 7.60
C VAL A 252 -6.44 -11.64 6.37
N LEU A 253 -6.24 -10.92 5.28
CA LEU A 253 -6.93 -11.11 4.00
C LEU A 253 -6.17 -12.05 3.06
N ALA A 254 -4.83 -12.01 3.11
CA ALA A 254 -3.94 -12.88 2.36
C ALA A 254 -2.59 -12.98 3.08
N GLU A 255 -1.90 -14.10 2.84
CA GLU A 255 -0.60 -14.38 3.46
C GLU A 255 0.32 -15.08 2.47
N ILE A 256 1.61 -14.71 2.48
CA ILE A 256 2.71 -15.46 1.85
C ILE A 256 3.69 -15.80 2.96
N PRO A 257 3.93 -17.09 3.23
CA PRO A 257 4.88 -17.52 4.26
C PRO A 257 6.32 -17.15 3.88
N PRO A 258 7.26 -17.20 4.85
CA PRO A 258 8.66 -16.97 4.56
C PRO A 258 9.20 -18.04 3.63
N ARG A 259 10.25 -17.69 2.87
CA ARG A 259 10.99 -18.64 2.06
C ARG A 259 11.76 -19.57 2.99
N LEU A 260 11.46 -20.86 2.97
CA LEU A 260 12.24 -21.85 3.72
C LEU A 260 13.61 -21.99 3.04
N PHE A 261 14.67 -21.62 3.72
CA PHE A 261 16.01 -22.05 3.36
C PHE A 261 16.13 -23.50 3.81
N LEU A 262 16.24 -24.44 2.87
CA LEU A 262 16.77 -25.76 3.20
C LEU A 262 18.23 -25.53 3.61
N VAL A 263 18.50 -25.65 4.91
CA VAL A 263 19.86 -25.77 5.40
C VAL A 263 20.39 -27.03 4.75
N GLN A 264 21.24 -26.91 3.72
CA GLN A 264 22.06 -28.03 3.31
C GLN A 264 22.95 -28.34 4.52
N GLU A 265 22.66 -29.44 5.20
CA GLU A 265 23.64 -30.04 6.11
C GLU A 265 24.86 -30.36 5.25
N ASP A 266 25.88 -29.50 5.35
CA ASP A 266 27.18 -29.80 4.79
C ASP A 266 27.58 -31.17 5.30
N ALA A 267 27.65 -32.12 4.36
CA ALA A 267 28.11 -33.46 4.64
C ALA A 267 29.49 -33.36 5.33
N MET A 268 29.52 -33.69 6.60
CA MET A 268 30.78 -33.84 7.32
C MET A 268 31.72 -34.72 6.49
N PRO A 269 32.95 -34.30 6.22
CA PRO A 269 33.90 -35.18 5.54
C PRO A 269 34.09 -36.42 6.42
N ARG A 270 33.77 -37.58 5.87
CA ARG A 270 34.06 -38.86 6.50
C ARG A 270 35.58 -38.92 6.71
N ALA A 271 35.98 -38.92 8.00
CA ALA A 271 37.34 -39.18 8.37
C ALA A 271 37.74 -40.60 7.84
N ALA A 272 38.82 -40.63 7.07
CA ALA A 272 39.45 -41.86 6.60
C ALA A 272 40.31 -42.46 7.73
#